data_c70f4ac4e358333832db9a42f24f8d42
#
_entry.id   c70f4ac4e358333832db9a42f24f8d42
#
_cell.length_a   1.000
_cell.length_b   1.000
_cell.length_c   1.000
_cell.angle_alpha   90.00
_cell.angle_beta   90.00
_cell.angle_gamma   90.00
#
_symmetry.space_group_name_H-M   'P 1'
#
loop_
_entity.id
_entity.type
_entity.pdbx_description
1 polymer ?
#
loop_
_entity_poly.entity_id
_entity_poly.type
_entity_poly.pdbx_seq_one_letter_code
_entity_poly.pdbx_strand_id
1 'polypeptide(L)'
;MNKILVIDDDIAICELIKVNLELCGYNCLYSTDPVKGFALIIQESPNLVILDVMMGKVNGFDVAKKIRSTQGIEKTPIIMLTALGELNNKLEGFNSGVDDYITKPFEIEELKARVLALLNRSGQEIQSLRVKEVLSKGDITLIPESYSVQIVDKTTRLTPIEFDILYALMQHEGAMVSSKQLLKEVWGYNDDNDIDTIRVHITHLRNKINKISDEKNKYIKTIYGGGYRLLADGIEK
;
A
#
# COMPACT_ATOMS: atom_id res chain seq x y z
N MET A 1 21.64 -2.17 -6.64
CA MET A 1 20.69 -2.84 -7.55
C MET A 1 19.52 -3.30 -6.69
N ASN A 2 18.30 -2.87 -6.99
CA ASN A 2 17.12 -3.24 -6.20
C ASN A 2 16.81 -4.73 -6.40
N LYS A 3 16.52 -5.42 -5.28
CA LYS A 3 16.17 -6.83 -5.24
C LYS A 3 14.64 -6.97 -5.15
N ILE A 4 14.04 -7.77 -6.03
CA ILE A 4 12.61 -8.04 -6.09
C ILE A 4 12.39 -9.53 -5.87
N LEU A 5 11.41 -9.91 -5.07
CA LEU A 5 11.03 -11.30 -4.88
C LEU A 5 9.59 -11.51 -5.39
N VAL A 6 9.43 -12.49 -6.27
CA VAL A 6 8.11 -12.94 -6.78
C VAL A 6 7.71 -14.22 -6.04
N ILE A 7 6.48 -14.29 -5.55
CA ILE A 7 5.90 -15.47 -4.91
C ILE A 7 4.56 -15.77 -5.60
N ASP A 8 4.52 -16.82 -6.40
CA ASP A 8 3.36 -17.26 -7.18
C ASP A 8 3.50 -18.76 -7.41
N ASP A 9 2.48 -19.58 -7.24
CA ASP A 9 2.55 -21.02 -7.44
C ASP A 9 2.64 -21.43 -8.94
N ASP A 10 2.35 -20.50 -9.85
CA ASP A 10 2.58 -20.66 -11.28
C ASP A 10 4.02 -20.24 -11.67
N ILE A 11 4.85 -21.24 -11.99
CA ILE A 11 6.22 -21.02 -12.40
C ILE A 11 6.34 -20.17 -13.68
N ALA A 12 5.38 -20.28 -14.61
CA ALA A 12 5.42 -19.52 -15.85
C ALA A 12 5.23 -18.01 -15.58
N ILE A 13 4.37 -17.65 -14.64
CA ILE A 13 4.20 -16.27 -14.17
C ILE A 13 5.47 -15.79 -13.48
N CYS A 14 6.06 -16.58 -12.59
CA CYS A 14 7.33 -16.27 -11.93
C CYS A 14 8.44 -15.97 -12.94
N GLU A 15 8.64 -16.83 -13.93
CA GLU A 15 9.68 -16.69 -14.96
C GLU A 15 9.40 -15.50 -15.87
N LEU A 16 8.16 -15.29 -16.30
CA LEU A 16 7.74 -14.12 -17.09
C LEU A 16 8.10 -12.82 -16.39
N ILE A 17 7.72 -12.69 -15.12
CA ILE A 17 8.00 -11.48 -14.32
C ILE A 17 9.51 -11.32 -14.13
N LYS A 18 10.21 -12.39 -13.74
CA LYS A 18 11.66 -12.36 -13.50
C LYS A 18 12.41 -11.85 -14.71
N VAL A 19 12.22 -12.48 -15.88
CA VAL A 19 12.94 -12.09 -17.11
C VAL A 19 12.72 -10.62 -17.44
N ASN A 20 11.46 -10.17 -17.36
CA ASN A 20 11.15 -8.78 -17.70
C ASN A 20 11.72 -7.77 -16.70
N LEU A 21 11.74 -8.07 -15.40
CA LEU A 21 12.32 -7.19 -14.41
C LEU A 21 13.86 -7.20 -14.44
N GLU A 22 14.49 -8.34 -14.76
CA GLU A 22 15.94 -8.41 -14.97
C GLU A 22 16.39 -7.57 -16.19
N LEU A 23 15.59 -7.53 -17.27
CA LEU A 23 15.83 -6.65 -18.41
C LEU A 23 15.76 -5.16 -18.03
N CYS A 24 15.01 -4.81 -16.98
CA CYS A 24 14.97 -3.46 -16.41
C CYS A 24 16.11 -3.16 -15.42
N GLY A 25 17.05 -4.11 -15.20
CA GLY A 25 18.20 -3.92 -14.33
C GLY A 25 17.92 -4.23 -12.86
N TYR A 26 16.85 -4.94 -12.52
CA TYR A 26 16.58 -5.42 -11.16
C TYR A 26 17.23 -6.79 -10.91
N ASN A 27 17.49 -7.14 -9.64
CA ASN A 27 17.85 -8.50 -9.24
C ASN A 27 16.55 -9.21 -8.82
N CYS A 28 16.06 -10.17 -9.61
CA CYS A 28 14.77 -10.79 -9.39
C CYS A 28 14.92 -12.25 -8.94
N LEU A 29 14.43 -12.52 -7.72
CA LEU A 29 14.28 -13.85 -7.16
C LEU A 29 12.83 -14.30 -7.27
N TYR A 30 12.57 -15.62 -7.27
CA TYR A 30 11.20 -16.11 -7.16
C TYR A 30 11.11 -17.38 -6.30
N SER A 31 9.90 -17.67 -5.84
CA SER A 31 9.54 -18.92 -5.17
C SER A 31 8.12 -19.33 -5.58
N THR A 32 7.95 -20.61 -5.93
CA THR A 32 6.62 -21.21 -6.17
C THR A 32 5.99 -21.79 -4.90
N ASP A 33 6.70 -21.71 -3.79
CA ASP A 33 6.24 -22.18 -2.48
C ASP A 33 6.16 -20.96 -1.54
N PRO A 34 4.97 -20.59 -1.03
CA PRO A 34 4.80 -19.42 -0.18
C PRO A 34 5.55 -19.50 1.15
N VAL A 35 5.79 -20.70 1.69
CA VAL A 35 6.56 -20.87 2.94
C VAL A 35 8.05 -20.59 2.69
N LYS A 36 8.61 -21.14 1.60
CA LYS A 36 9.98 -20.85 1.18
C LYS A 36 10.11 -19.39 0.76
N GLY A 37 9.10 -18.84 0.06
CA GLY A 37 9.05 -17.44 -0.31
C GLY A 37 9.15 -16.52 0.92
N PHE A 38 8.39 -16.80 1.97
CA PHE A 38 8.49 -16.04 3.21
C PHE A 38 9.87 -16.14 3.87
N ALA A 39 10.49 -17.32 3.87
CA ALA A 39 11.85 -17.48 4.37
C ALA A 39 12.87 -16.65 3.56
N LEU A 40 12.71 -16.61 2.22
CA LEU A 40 13.53 -15.76 1.35
C LEU A 40 13.35 -14.27 1.63
N ILE A 41 12.17 -13.80 2.00
CA ILE A 41 11.99 -12.38 2.39
C ILE A 41 12.89 -12.04 3.57
N ILE A 42 12.93 -12.90 4.58
CA ILE A 42 13.78 -12.68 5.77
C ILE A 42 15.26 -12.75 5.43
N GLN A 43 15.67 -13.76 4.64
CA GLN A 43 17.05 -14.00 4.30
C GLN A 43 17.63 -12.93 3.37
N GLU A 44 16.86 -12.55 2.35
CA GLU A 44 17.34 -11.74 1.24
C GLU A 44 16.99 -10.26 1.37
N SER A 45 16.07 -9.91 2.28
CA SER A 45 15.58 -8.54 2.54
C SER A 45 15.28 -7.80 1.23
N PRO A 46 14.33 -8.27 0.40
CA PRO A 46 14.05 -7.66 -0.89
C PRO A 46 13.50 -6.22 -0.72
N ASN A 47 13.76 -5.39 -1.72
CA ASN A 47 13.25 -4.02 -1.77
C ASN A 47 11.76 -3.95 -2.15
N LEU A 48 11.21 -5.04 -2.75
CA LEU A 48 9.81 -5.17 -3.11
C LEU A 48 9.45 -6.66 -3.22
N VAL A 49 8.22 -7.00 -2.82
CA VAL A 49 7.63 -8.34 -2.99
C VAL A 49 6.45 -8.25 -3.95
N ILE A 50 6.41 -9.13 -4.94
CA ILE A 50 5.24 -9.40 -5.79
C ILE A 50 4.66 -10.71 -5.31
N LEU A 51 3.38 -10.73 -4.94
CA LEU A 51 2.77 -11.82 -4.20
C LEU A 51 1.42 -12.20 -4.81
N ASP A 52 1.26 -13.45 -5.23
CA ASP A 52 -0.05 -13.95 -5.65
C ASP A 52 -1.02 -14.12 -4.48
N VAL A 53 -2.31 -13.89 -4.75
CA VAL A 53 -3.36 -14.07 -3.74
C VAL A 53 -3.62 -15.55 -3.47
N MET A 54 -3.71 -16.37 -4.52
CA MET A 54 -4.17 -17.76 -4.45
C MET A 54 -3.04 -18.74 -4.75
N MET A 55 -2.37 -19.21 -3.72
CA MET A 55 -1.27 -20.20 -3.86
C MET A 55 -1.66 -21.51 -3.18
N GLY A 56 -2.44 -22.31 -3.88
CA GLY A 56 -2.93 -23.60 -3.38
C GLY A 56 -3.75 -23.45 -2.09
N LYS A 57 -3.19 -23.90 -0.95
CA LYS A 57 -3.83 -23.79 0.38
C LYS A 57 -3.46 -22.52 1.15
N VAL A 58 -2.50 -21.75 0.67
CA VAL A 58 -2.01 -20.54 1.35
C VAL A 58 -2.57 -19.32 0.66
N ASN A 59 -3.17 -18.43 1.45
CA ASN A 59 -3.65 -17.15 0.97
C ASN A 59 -2.54 -16.10 1.07
N GLY A 60 -2.22 -15.42 -0.04
CA GLY A 60 -1.20 -14.36 -0.09
C GLY A 60 -1.47 -13.22 0.88
N PHE A 61 -2.72 -12.93 1.21
CA PHE A 61 -3.03 -11.94 2.25
C PHE A 61 -2.51 -12.33 3.64
N ASP A 62 -2.47 -13.63 3.96
CA ASP A 62 -1.91 -14.08 5.24
C ASP A 62 -0.38 -13.95 5.24
N VAL A 63 0.27 -14.18 4.10
CA VAL A 63 1.70 -13.90 3.92
C VAL A 63 1.98 -12.40 4.09
N ALA A 64 1.18 -11.54 3.46
CA ALA A 64 1.32 -10.09 3.59
C ALA A 64 1.15 -9.63 5.04
N LYS A 65 0.12 -10.11 5.76
CA LYS A 65 -0.05 -9.83 7.21
C LYS A 65 1.18 -10.25 8.02
N LYS A 66 1.74 -11.41 7.71
CA LYS A 66 2.93 -11.92 8.38
C LYS A 66 4.16 -11.04 8.11
N ILE A 67 4.34 -10.55 6.87
CA ILE A 67 5.37 -9.56 6.54
C ILE A 67 5.19 -8.31 7.40
N ARG A 68 3.97 -7.76 7.46
CA ARG A 68 3.66 -6.53 8.23
C ARG A 68 3.83 -6.67 9.74
N SER A 69 3.73 -7.89 10.27
CA SER A 69 3.93 -8.18 11.70
C SER A 69 5.35 -8.58 12.06
N THR A 70 6.26 -8.76 11.08
CA THR A 70 7.62 -9.21 11.30
C THR A 70 8.57 -8.01 11.29
N GLN A 71 9.27 -7.79 12.41
CA GLN A 71 10.23 -6.70 12.56
C GLN A 71 11.36 -6.80 11.54
N GLY A 72 11.70 -5.68 10.93
CA GLY A 72 12.78 -5.55 9.95
C GLY A 72 12.33 -5.70 8.49
N ILE A 73 11.16 -6.30 8.23
CA ILE A 73 10.58 -6.43 6.89
C ILE A 73 9.16 -5.82 6.78
N GLU A 74 8.64 -5.26 7.85
CA GLU A 74 7.27 -4.73 7.94
C GLU A 74 6.98 -3.58 6.98
N LYS A 75 8.04 -2.92 6.49
CA LYS A 75 7.94 -1.78 5.54
C LYS A 75 8.21 -2.19 4.09
N THR A 76 8.55 -3.45 3.83
CA THR A 76 8.81 -3.92 2.45
C THR A 76 7.57 -3.71 1.58
N PRO A 77 7.64 -2.98 0.47
CA PRO A 77 6.53 -2.80 -0.45
C PRO A 77 6.01 -4.12 -1.00
N ILE A 78 4.69 -4.26 -1.10
CA ILE A 78 4.02 -5.47 -1.58
C ILE A 78 3.05 -5.10 -2.70
N ILE A 79 3.28 -5.68 -3.89
CA ILE A 79 2.30 -5.71 -4.99
C ILE A 79 1.58 -7.06 -4.93
N MET A 80 0.24 -7.03 -4.85
CA MET A 80 -0.56 -8.24 -4.88
C MET A 80 -1.05 -8.54 -6.30
N LEU A 81 -0.82 -9.75 -6.79
CA LEU A 81 -1.43 -10.25 -8.03
C LEU A 81 -2.75 -10.95 -7.69
N THR A 82 -3.82 -10.65 -8.42
CA THR A 82 -5.17 -11.10 -8.06
C THR A 82 -6.03 -11.40 -9.27
N ALA A 83 -6.93 -12.39 -9.19
CA ALA A 83 -7.89 -12.67 -10.27
C ALA A 83 -8.98 -11.59 -10.35
N LEU A 84 -9.45 -11.34 -11.60
CA LEU A 84 -10.58 -10.45 -11.87
C LEU A 84 -11.83 -10.96 -11.12
N GLY A 85 -12.45 -10.11 -10.28
CA GLY A 85 -13.64 -10.47 -9.49
C GLY A 85 -13.37 -10.76 -8.02
N GLU A 86 -12.15 -11.07 -7.61
CA GLU A 86 -11.79 -11.22 -6.19
C GLU A 86 -11.66 -9.87 -5.47
N LEU A 87 -11.54 -8.78 -6.21
CA LEU A 87 -11.58 -7.41 -5.66
C LEU A 87 -12.87 -7.12 -4.87
N ASN A 88 -14.00 -7.66 -5.25
CA ASN A 88 -15.29 -7.43 -4.57
C ASN A 88 -15.52 -8.30 -3.32
N ASN A 89 -14.87 -9.48 -3.21
CA ASN A 89 -14.90 -10.31 -1.99
C ASN A 89 -13.82 -9.88 -0.97
N LYS A 90 -13.03 -8.87 -1.30
CA LYS A 90 -11.81 -8.44 -0.62
C LYS A 90 -12.01 -7.55 0.59
N LEU A 91 -13.24 -7.19 0.95
CA LEU A 91 -13.47 -6.47 2.21
C LEU A 91 -12.97 -7.26 3.45
N GLU A 92 -12.78 -8.57 3.34
CA GLU A 92 -12.21 -9.41 4.40
C GLU A 92 -10.66 -9.54 4.35
N GLY A 93 -10.04 -9.49 3.15
CA GLY A 93 -8.57 -9.55 2.97
C GLY A 93 -7.84 -8.26 3.32
N PHE A 94 -8.54 -7.19 3.49
CA PHE A 94 -8.05 -5.81 3.47
C PHE A 94 -7.28 -5.30 4.70
N ASN A 95 -7.14 -6.08 5.74
CA ASN A 95 -6.22 -5.76 6.84
C ASN A 95 -4.78 -6.29 6.59
N SER A 96 -4.47 -6.70 5.36
CA SER A 96 -3.19 -7.35 5.03
C SER A 96 -2.02 -6.37 4.89
N GLY A 97 -2.30 -5.08 4.67
CA GLY A 97 -1.24 -4.06 4.53
C GLY A 97 -0.50 -4.09 3.20
N VAL A 98 -1.14 -4.54 2.12
CA VAL A 98 -0.62 -4.51 0.75
C VAL A 98 -0.55 -3.07 0.25
N ASP A 99 0.45 -2.74 -0.57
CA ASP A 99 0.69 -1.38 -1.07
C ASP A 99 0.04 -1.14 -2.43
N ASP A 100 -0.03 -2.15 -3.29
CA ASP A 100 -0.65 -2.05 -4.62
C ASP A 100 -1.23 -3.39 -5.08
N TYR A 101 -2.12 -3.36 -6.09
CA TYR A 101 -2.81 -4.52 -6.64
C TYR A 101 -2.75 -4.51 -8.15
N ILE A 102 -2.55 -5.68 -8.75
CA ILE A 102 -2.62 -5.90 -10.18
C ILE A 102 -3.56 -7.07 -10.45
N THR A 103 -4.52 -6.88 -11.34
CA THR A 103 -5.46 -7.95 -11.71
C THR A 103 -4.91 -8.83 -12.81
N LYS A 104 -5.01 -10.15 -12.63
CA LYS A 104 -4.71 -11.14 -13.70
C LYS A 104 -5.92 -11.27 -14.65
N PRO A 105 -5.72 -11.30 -15.99
CA PRO A 105 -4.44 -11.14 -16.68
C PRO A 105 -3.97 -9.69 -16.66
N PHE A 106 -2.66 -9.46 -16.63
CA PHE A 106 -2.04 -8.13 -16.60
C PHE A 106 -1.06 -7.93 -17.74
N GLU A 107 -0.86 -6.68 -18.11
CA GLU A 107 0.20 -6.27 -19.03
C GLU A 107 1.51 -6.10 -18.27
N ILE A 108 2.60 -6.61 -18.84
CA ILE A 108 3.92 -6.56 -18.19
C ILE A 108 4.41 -5.12 -17.99
N GLU A 109 4.01 -4.20 -18.88
CA GLU A 109 4.36 -2.79 -18.79
C GLU A 109 3.65 -2.11 -17.59
N GLU A 110 2.43 -2.52 -17.27
CA GLU A 110 1.72 -2.09 -16.07
C GLU A 110 2.49 -2.52 -14.81
N LEU A 111 2.89 -3.80 -14.74
CA LEU A 111 3.68 -4.30 -13.61
C LEU A 111 4.99 -3.53 -13.44
N LYS A 112 5.74 -3.27 -14.54
CA LYS A 112 6.98 -2.51 -14.52
C LYS A 112 6.77 -1.09 -13.98
N ALA A 113 5.71 -0.42 -14.42
CA ALA A 113 5.39 0.95 -13.98
C ALA A 113 5.11 1.00 -12.46
N ARG A 114 4.34 0.03 -11.92
CA ARG A 114 4.02 -0.06 -10.50
C ARG A 114 5.24 -0.42 -9.64
N VAL A 115 6.06 -1.35 -10.11
CA VAL A 115 7.35 -1.70 -9.48
C VAL A 115 8.23 -0.46 -9.36
N LEU A 116 8.40 0.28 -10.46
CA LEU A 116 9.21 1.50 -10.48
C LEU A 116 8.66 2.56 -9.50
N ALA A 117 7.35 2.77 -9.50
CA ALA A 117 6.69 3.74 -8.61
C ALA A 117 6.93 3.41 -7.13
N LEU A 118 6.72 2.15 -6.72
CA LEU A 118 6.91 1.73 -5.34
C LEU A 118 8.38 1.73 -4.90
N LEU A 119 9.30 1.36 -5.78
CA LEU A 119 10.74 1.41 -5.48
C LEU A 119 11.26 2.84 -5.37
N ASN A 120 10.80 3.75 -6.25
CA ASN A 120 11.16 5.17 -6.17
C ASN A 120 10.63 5.78 -4.87
N ARG A 121 9.41 5.43 -4.48
CA ARG A 121 8.81 5.86 -3.24
C ARG A 121 9.64 5.38 -2.04
N SER A 122 9.95 4.09 -1.93
CA SER A 122 10.77 3.55 -0.83
C SER A 122 12.18 4.15 -0.80
N GLY A 123 12.77 4.46 -1.96
CA GLY A 123 14.05 5.17 -2.06
C GLY A 123 13.96 6.65 -1.64
N GLN A 124 12.85 7.32 -1.97
CA GLN A 124 12.58 8.71 -1.55
C GLN A 124 12.14 8.80 -0.09
N GLU A 125 11.48 7.77 0.46
CA GLU A 125 11.11 7.71 1.87
C GLU A 125 12.32 7.79 2.80
N ILE A 126 13.44 7.14 2.46
CA ILE A 126 14.66 7.23 3.26
C ILE A 126 15.20 8.67 3.28
N GLN A 127 15.01 9.45 2.21
CA GLN A 127 15.37 10.86 2.16
C GLN A 127 14.26 11.78 2.68
N SER A 128 12.98 11.48 2.41
CA SER A 128 11.84 12.34 2.76
C SER A 128 11.35 12.14 4.20
N LEU A 129 11.55 10.97 4.81
CA LEU A 129 11.28 10.77 6.24
C LEU A 129 12.21 11.63 7.13
N ARG A 130 13.41 11.98 6.61
CA ARG A 130 14.28 12.97 7.27
C ARG A 130 13.74 14.40 7.15
N VAL A 131 12.71 14.63 6.33
CA VAL A 131 12.16 15.97 6.02
C VAL A 131 10.68 16.09 6.40
N LYS A 132 9.93 14.95 6.56
CA LYS A 132 8.55 15.02 7.01
C LYS A 132 8.52 15.36 8.50
N GLU A 133 8.07 16.57 8.78
CA GLU A 133 7.81 17.00 10.15
C GLU A 133 6.52 16.37 10.69
N VAL A 134 6.41 16.32 12.02
CA VAL A 134 5.14 15.97 12.68
C VAL A 134 4.08 16.96 12.21
N LEU A 135 3.04 16.45 11.58
CA LEU A 135 1.96 17.27 11.04
C LEU A 135 0.72 17.14 11.92
N SER A 136 0.33 18.23 12.56
CA SER A 136 -0.86 18.28 13.42
C SER A 136 -1.92 19.21 12.81
N LYS A 137 -3.16 18.74 12.72
CA LYS A 137 -4.32 19.52 12.29
C LYS A 137 -5.56 19.07 13.08
N GLY A 138 -6.13 19.98 13.84
CA GLY A 138 -7.24 19.67 14.75
C GLY A 138 -6.90 18.53 15.70
N ASP A 139 -7.73 17.52 15.71
CA ASP A 139 -7.56 16.32 16.57
C ASP A 139 -6.51 15.34 16.05
N ILE A 140 -5.99 15.52 14.83
CA ILE A 140 -5.14 14.54 14.13
C ILE A 140 -3.68 14.96 14.19
N THR A 141 -2.80 14.07 14.62
CA THR A 141 -1.35 14.23 14.53
C THR A 141 -0.73 13.04 13.80
N LEU A 142 0.02 13.30 12.73
CA LEU A 142 0.85 12.32 12.02
C LEU A 142 2.26 12.32 12.54
N ILE A 143 2.80 11.13 12.83
CA ILE A 143 4.13 10.90 13.39
C ILE A 143 4.95 10.08 12.37
N PRO A 144 5.82 10.75 11.57
CA PRO A 144 6.56 10.09 10.47
C PRO A 144 7.47 8.96 10.92
N GLU A 145 8.20 9.12 12.03
CA GLU A 145 9.21 8.16 12.50
C GLU A 145 8.62 6.77 12.73
N SER A 146 7.37 6.71 13.19
CA SER A 146 6.67 5.46 13.52
C SER A 146 5.58 5.07 12.52
N TYR A 147 5.36 5.87 11.46
CA TYR A 147 4.21 5.73 10.56
C TYR A 147 2.90 5.63 11.34
N SER A 148 2.69 6.52 12.28
CA SER A 148 1.53 6.48 13.16
C SER A 148 0.65 7.71 13.01
N VAL A 149 -0.63 7.53 13.26
CA VAL A 149 -1.58 8.62 13.47
C VAL A 149 -2.06 8.58 14.91
N GLN A 150 -2.05 9.74 15.53
CA GLN A 150 -2.65 9.98 16.83
C GLN A 150 -3.92 10.81 16.65
N ILE A 151 -4.99 10.42 17.32
CA ILE A 151 -6.24 11.17 17.40
C ILE A 151 -6.50 11.41 18.88
N VAL A 152 -6.43 12.68 19.27
CA VAL A 152 -6.45 13.13 20.66
C VAL A 152 -5.32 12.43 21.45
N ASP A 153 -5.63 11.37 22.18
CA ASP A 153 -4.68 10.61 23.03
C ASP A 153 -4.48 9.14 22.59
N LYS A 154 -5.21 8.69 21.56
CA LYS A 154 -5.12 7.32 21.05
C LYS A 154 -4.30 7.26 19.77
N THR A 155 -3.42 6.28 19.66
CA THR A 155 -2.49 6.13 18.52
C THR A 155 -2.70 4.78 17.83
N THR A 156 -2.59 4.77 16.50
CA THR A 156 -2.55 3.55 15.70
C THR A 156 -1.48 3.62 14.61
N ARG A 157 -0.91 2.47 14.25
CA ARG A 157 0.11 2.37 13.20
C ARG A 157 -0.54 2.25 11.83
N LEU A 158 -0.02 2.99 10.88
CA LEU A 158 -0.43 2.96 9.47
C LEU A 158 0.57 2.16 8.64
N THR A 159 0.14 1.64 7.50
CA THR A 159 1.09 1.22 6.46
C THR A 159 1.70 2.45 5.79
N PRO A 160 2.84 2.32 5.08
CA PRO A 160 3.42 3.45 4.36
C PRO A 160 2.41 4.15 3.43
N ILE A 161 1.63 3.40 2.65
CA ILE A 161 0.59 3.94 1.75
C ILE A 161 -0.51 4.70 2.52
N GLU A 162 -1.04 4.10 3.59
CA GLU A 162 -2.08 4.75 4.41
C GLU A 162 -1.58 6.06 5.02
N PHE A 163 -0.30 6.06 5.45
CA PHE A 163 0.35 7.25 5.98
C PHE A 163 0.43 8.35 4.91
N ASP A 164 0.89 8.02 3.69
CA ASP A 164 1.05 9.00 2.62
C ASP A 164 -0.29 9.53 2.11
N ILE A 165 -1.33 8.69 2.04
CA ILE A 165 -2.70 9.15 1.73
C ILE A 165 -3.17 10.16 2.79
N LEU A 166 -3.01 9.84 4.07
CA LEU A 166 -3.44 10.74 5.13
C LEU A 166 -2.60 12.03 5.14
N TYR A 167 -1.29 11.92 4.91
CA TYR A 167 -0.40 13.07 4.77
C TYR A 167 -0.84 13.98 3.61
N ALA A 168 -1.10 13.42 2.43
CA ALA A 168 -1.60 14.17 1.28
C ALA A 168 -2.94 14.88 1.60
N LEU A 169 -3.90 14.18 2.20
CA LEU A 169 -5.16 14.78 2.61
C LEU A 169 -4.97 15.92 3.64
N MET A 170 -4.04 15.77 4.57
CA MET A 170 -3.73 16.82 5.55
C MET A 170 -3.07 18.05 4.90
N GLN A 171 -2.23 17.87 3.89
CA GLN A 171 -1.61 18.99 3.16
C GLN A 171 -2.64 19.86 2.42
N HIS A 172 -3.73 19.27 1.96
CA HIS A 172 -4.80 19.99 1.25
C HIS A 172 -5.80 20.73 2.16
N GLU A 173 -5.55 20.79 3.47
CA GLU A 173 -6.24 21.68 4.45
C GLU A 173 -7.79 21.59 4.45
N GLY A 174 -8.33 20.40 4.25
CA GLY A 174 -9.78 20.18 4.19
C GLY A 174 -10.39 20.47 2.82
N ALA A 175 -9.61 20.85 1.82
CA ALA A 175 -10.08 20.85 0.44
C ALA A 175 -10.33 19.41 -0.07
N MET A 176 -11.16 19.30 -1.08
CA MET A 176 -11.39 18.02 -1.76
C MET A 176 -10.16 17.65 -2.59
N VAL A 177 -9.68 16.42 -2.41
CA VAL A 177 -8.60 15.81 -3.22
C VAL A 177 -9.22 14.72 -4.09
N SER A 178 -9.09 14.84 -5.41
CA SER A 178 -9.63 13.82 -6.32
C SER A 178 -8.84 12.51 -6.22
N SER A 179 -9.49 11.38 -6.56
CA SER A 179 -8.81 10.09 -6.61
C SER A 179 -7.59 10.12 -7.54
N LYS A 180 -7.72 10.77 -8.70
CA LYS A 180 -6.63 10.94 -9.66
C LYS A 180 -5.46 11.74 -9.08
N GLN A 181 -5.74 12.77 -8.31
CA GLN A 181 -4.71 13.56 -7.64
C GLN A 181 -4.02 12.75 -6.54
N LEU A 182 -4.75 11.96 -5.75
CA LEU A 182 -4.16 11.06 -4.75
C LEU A 182 -3.27 10.00 -5.41
N LEU A 183 -3.69 9.40 -6.53
CA LEU A 183 -2.84 8.47 -7.30
C LEU A 183 -1.52 9.12 -7.69
N LYS A 184 -1.59 10.31 -8.26
CA LYS A 184 -0.39 11.04 -8.68
C LYS A 184 0.52 11.39 -7.51
N GLU A 185 -0.03 11.87 -6.40
CA GLU A 185 0.76 12.33 -5.25
C GLU A 185 1.36 11.17 -4.46
N VAL A 186 0.62 10.05 -4.33
CA VAL A 186 1.02 8.92 -3.47
C VAL A 186 1.75 7.83 -4.25
N TRP A 187 1.31 7.51 -5.47
CA TRP A 187 1.94 6.46 -6.29
C TRP A 187 2.82 7.02 -7.43
N GLY A 188 2.68 8.30 -7.78
CA GLY A 188 3.52 8.93 -8.81
C GLY A 188 3.10 8.66 -10.25
N TYR A 189 1.99 7.97 -10.48
CA TYR A 189 1.47 7.69 -11.81
C TYR A 189 0.00 8.15 -11.98
N ASN A 190 -0.44 8.27 -13.23
CA ASN A 190 -1.80 8.63 -13.59
C ASN A 190 -2.40 7.46 -14.39
N ASP A 191 -3.21 6.64 -13.75
CA ASP A 191 -4.02 5.65 -14.43
C ASP A 191 -5.48 5.79 -13.98
N ASP A 192 -6.38 6.04 -14.95
CA ASP A 192 -7.80 6.21 -14.66
C ASP A 192 -8.46 4.88 -14.26
N ASN A 193 -7.81 3.74 -14.48
CA ASN A 193 -8.30 2.41 -14.11
C ASN A 193 -8.02 2.05 -12.63
N ASP A 194 -7.17 2.81 -11.94
CA ASP A 194 -6.70 2.50 -10.58
C ASP A 194 -7.46 3.18 -9.44
N ILE A 195 -8.58 3.78 -9.72
CA ILE A 195 -9.43 4.43 -8.70
C ILE A 195 -9.83 3.45 -7.59
N ASP A 196 -9.97 2.18 -7.91
CA ASP A 196 -10.35 1.16 -6.92
C ASP A 196 -9.26 0.87 -5.90
N THR A 197 -7.98 0.97 -6.27
CA THR A 197 -6.85 0.89 -5.33
C THR A 197 -6.97 1.93 -4.23
N ILE A 198 -7.30 3.18 -4.59
CA ILE A 198 -7.49 4.24 -3.59
C ILE A 198 -8.67 3.96 -2.67
N ARG A 199 -9.82 3.51 -3.20
CA ARG A 199 -11.01 3.17 -2.39
C ARG A 199 -10.67 2.16 -1.31
N VAL A 200 -9.87 1.20 -1.68
CA VAL A 200 -9.38 0.15 -0.80
C VAL A 200 -8.59 0.76 0.35
N HIS A 201 -7.53 1.49 0.04
CA HIS A 201 -6.67 2.09 1.06
C HIS A 201 -7.40 3.12 1.94
N ILE A 202 -8.31 3.92 1.38
CA ILE A 202 -9.17 4.82 2.15
C ILE A 202 -10.06 4.04 3.12
N THR A 203 -10.59 2.89 2.70
CA THR A 203 -11.43 2.05 3.57
C THR A 203 -10.60 1.51 4.74
N HIS A 204 -9.37 1.09 4.50
CA HIS A 204 -8.46 0.62 5.56
C HIS A 204 -8.08 1.72 6.52
N LEU A 205 -7.68 2.85 5.97
CA LEU A 205 -7.32 4.03 6.74
C LEU A 205 -8.50 4.46 7.65
N ARG A 206 -9.71 4.50 7.10
CA ARG A 206 -10.93 4.76 7.89
C ARG A 206 -11.12 3.74 9.00
N ASN A 207 -10.96 2.45 8.70
CA ASN A 207 -11.12 1.39 9.70
C ASN A 207 -10.11 1.51 10.85
N LYS A 208 -8.86 1.90 10.55
CA LYS A 208 -7.85 2.14 11.57
C LYS A 208 -8.15 3.38 12.41
N ILE A 209 -8.51 4.48 11.75
CA ILE A 209 -8.90 5.73 12.40
C ILE A 209 -10.15 5.52 13.28
N ASN A 210 -11.16 4.82 12.78
CA ASN A 210 -12.39 4.53 13.52
C ASN A 210 -12.19 3.69 14.78
N LYS A 211 -11.09 2.91 14.87
CA LYS A 211 -10.76 2.13 16.08
C LYS A 211 -10.22 2.99 17.22
N ILE A 212 -9.69 4.17 16.90
CA ILE A 212 -9.09 5.08 17.87
C ILE A 212 -9.89 6.38 18.03
N SER A 213 -10.91 6.60 17.20
CA SER A 213 -11.84 7.72 17.30
C SER A 213 -13.16 7.27 17.93
N ASP A 214 -13.86 8.19 18.58
CA ASP A 214 -15.14 7.90 19.23
C ASP A 214 -16.31 7.88 18.24
N GLU A 215 -16.13 8.45 17.04
CA GLU A 215 -17.14 8.51 15.98
C GLU A 215 -16.68 7.88 14.67
N LYS A 216 -17.55 7.04 14.08
CA LYS A 216 -17.25 6.39 12.79
C LYS A 216 -17.25 7.40 11.63
N ASN A 217 -16.26 7.29 10.74
CA ASN A 217 -16.12 8.09 9.52
C ASN A 217 -16.16 9.60 9.75
N LYS A 218 -15.76 10.05 10.94
CA LYS A 218 -15.73 11.45 11.30
C LYS A 218 -14.74 12.23 10.43
N TYR A 219 -13.53 11.72 10.27
CA TYR A 219 -12.40 12.49 9.74
C TYR A 219 -12.25 12.45 8.21
N ILE A 220 -12.50 11.32 7.55
CA ILE A 220 -12.33 11.20 6.09
C ILE A 220 -13.68 11.05 5.42
N LYS A 221 -14.11 12.05 4.67
CA LYS A 221 -15.37 12.07 3.91
C LYS A 221 -15.14 11.71 2.45
N THR A 222 -16.10 11.01 1.85
CA THR A 222 -16.17 10.84 0.40
C THR A 222 -17.06 11.98 -0.14
N ILE A 223 -16.53 12.73 -1.10
CA ILE A 223 -17.28 13.74 -1.83
C ILE A 223 -17.76 13.09 -3.12
N TYR A 224 -19.07 12.96 -3.28
CA TYR A 224 -19.68 12.27 -4.41
C TYR A 224 -19.23 12.88 -5.73
N GLY A 225 -18.75 12.06 -6.65
CA GLY A 225 -18.24 12.49 -7.96
C GLY A 225 -16.92 13.26 -7.95
N GLY A 226 -16.29 13.49 -6.79
CA GLY A 226 -15.10 14.33 -6.67
C GLY A 226 -13.87 13.66 -6.10
N GLY A 227 -13.98 12.98 -4.97
CA GLY A 227 -12.81 12.43 -4.26
C GLY A 227 -13.00 12.35 -2.76
N TYR A 228 -11.96 12.74 -2.03
CA TYR A 228 -11.93 12.64 -0.57
C TYR A 228 -11.56 13.97 0.08
N ARG A 229 -12.04 14.18 1.28
CA ARG A 229 -11.77 15.37 2.09
C ARG A 229 -11.44 14.94 3.52
N LEU A 230 -10.43 15.56 4.11
CA LEU A 230 -10.13 15.42 5.53
C LEU A 230 -10.85 16.52 6.33
N LEU A 231 -11.52 16.13 7.40
CA LEU A 231 -12.08 17.03 8.41
C LEU A 231 -11.24 16.88 9.68
N ALA A 232 -10.31 17.78 9.90
CA ALA A 232 -9.34 17.66 10.98
C ALA A 232 -9.97 17.70 12.38
N ASP A 233 -11.05 18.47 12.54
CA ASP A 233 -11.82 18.58 13.78
C ASP A 233 -13.05 17.65 13.78
N GLY A 234 -13.23 16.85 12.72
CA GLY A 234 -14.40 16.01 12.53
C GLY A 234 -15.72 16.78 12.35
N ILE A 235 -15.68 18.09 12.13
CA ILE A 235 -16.85 18.95 11.97
C ILE A 235 -16.91 19.43 10.52
N GLU A 236 -18.04 19.22 9.85
CA GLU A 236 -18.34 19.86 8.56
C GLU A 236 -18.63 21.34 8.84
N LYS A 237 -17.79 22.23 8.28
CA LYS A 237 -18.05 23.67 8.26
C LYS A 237 -18.89 24.03 7.06
#